data_3abdf232fc52638a9ad5cfe1992195e9
#
_entry.id   3abdf232fc52638a9ad5cfe1992195e9
#
_cell.length_a   1.000
_cell.length_b   1.000
_cell.length_c   1.000
_cell.angle_alpha   90.00
_cell.angle_beta   90.00
_cell.angle_gamma   90.00
#
_symmetry.space_group_name_H-M   'P 1'
#
loop_
_entity.id
_entity.type
_entity.pdbx_description
1 polymer ?
#
loop_
_entity_poly.entity_id
_entity_poly.type
_entity_poly.pdbx_seq_one_letter_code
_entity_poly.pdbx_strand_id
1 'polypeptide(L)'
;KNPAKDEYGQRIGWTGYTWQKELFPSPANFLRWTENEQLKVALNLHPASGIQPYEDVYEPFTRGYGWTEKGKSVPFHIDEQKWADAYFKTVLNPMERQGVDFWWLDWQQWMESKFTPGLSNTFWLNYTFFHHAEQQNPALRPFIYHRWGGLGSHRYPLAFSGDTYAKWETLAFLPYFTATSSNVNYGYWGHDIGGHMFKKETKATDPELYTRWLQYGVFTPIFKTHSTKDPRIERYLWFFPDHLFVMRDAIRLRYTLAPYVYNAARENYDTGVGMCRPMYYDHPERDEAYNVPEQFMFGNDILATAVVEPVDSVTGLAARRIWFPEGRWYDCTTGAMYEGGRTEELHYTLSENPWYARAGAILPMNPQTVKNLQQPCDTLVLTFIPGADGELVHYEDDGVSQQYATAYATTKVTKKQEGNTLRAVVAPRKGTYAGAPNSRSYEMRFPATFPPKTVQVNGREIPYARFPKAGQWTYDAYTLAPVVYTDAAPCDRPLEVVLTFDDHAAAHQADLYGKSGVFKRCIDLTVEFKTEQGKTEPYLMLPKEYLNVSQCPNFILEDPGRIAGYLAAYEKNKAALFETTDKMTIIGENFKKRLRAQIGGVK
;
A
#
# COMPACT_ATOMS: atom_id res chain seq x y z
N LYS A 1 19.75 -7.95 -30.57
CA LYS A 1 19.16 -8.70 -31.72
C LYS A 1 19.01 -10.12 -31.27
N ASN A 2 17.85 -10.69 -31.45
CA ASN A 2 17.59 -12.02 -31.00
C ASN A 2 17.31 -12.93 -32.20
N PRO A 3 18.29 -13.59 -32.75
CA PRO A 3 18.17 -14.25 -34.04
C PRO A 3 17.94 -15.75 -33.96
N ALA A 4 18.36 -16.43 -32.90
CA ALA A 4 18.33 -17.87 -32.86
C ALA A 4 17.24 -18.40 -31.94
N LYS A 5 16.72 -19.57 -32.24
CA LYS A 5 15.91 -20.40 -31.36
C LYS A 5 16.73 -21.60 -30.94
N ASP A 6 16.50 -22.09 -29.72
CA ASP A 6 17.04 -23.37 -29.28
C ASP A 6 16.36 -24.55 -30.00
N GLU A 7 16.79 -25.74 -29.67
CA GLU A 7 16.22 -26.99 -30.23
C GLU A 7 14.73 -27.19 -29.90
N TYR A 8 14.18 -26.46 -28.91
CA TYR A 8 12.78 -26.46 -28.49
C TYR A 8 11.96 -25.31 -29.08
N GLY A 9 12.58 -24.49 -29.98
CA GLY A 9 11.92 -23.37 -30.63
C GLY A 9 11.81 -22.09 -29.78
N GLN A 10 12.46 -22.02 -28.61
CA GLN A 10 12.51 -20.83 -27.78
C GLN A 10 13.61 -19.88 -28.25
N ARG A 11 13.40 -18.59 -28.03
CA ARG A 11 14.43 -17.59 -28.32
C ARG A 11 15.60 -17.74 -27.38
N ILE A 12 16.81 -17.83 -27.91
CA ILE A 12 18.05 -17.80 -27.15
C ILE A 12 18.31 -16.37 -26.68
N GLY A 13 18.91 -16.21 -25.48
CA GLY A 13 19.30 -14.89 -24.97
C GLY A 13 18.36 -14.31 -23.91
N TRP A 14 17.47 -15.12 -23.36
CA TRP A 14 16.61 -14.74 -22.23
C TRP A 14 17.16 -15.16 -20.86
N THR A 15 18.20 -15.97 -20.83
CA THR A 15 18.74 -16.59 -19.61
C THR A 15 19.23 -15.58 -18.57
N GLY A 16 19.95 -14.54 -18.99
CA GLY A 16 20.36 -13.45 -18.09
C GLY A 16 21.51 -13.79 -17.14
N TYR A 17 22.38 -14.76 -17.48
CA TYR A 17 23.50 -15.19 -16.61
C TYR A 17 24.79 -14.39 -16.83
N THR A 18 24.76 -13.40 -17.70
CA THR A 18 25.92 -12.54 -18.02
C THR A 18 25.51 -11.07 -17.89
N TRP A 19 26.26 -10.31 -17.11
CA TRP A 19 26.04 -8.87 -16.98
C TRP A 19 26.30 -8.14 -18.28
N GLN A 20 25.40 -7.26 -18.67
CA GLN A 20 25.60 -6.36 -19.81
C GLN A 20 26.63 -5.28 -19.43
N LYS A 21 27.87 -5.42 -19.94
CA LYS A 21 29.03 -4.64 -19.50
C LYS A 21 28.97 -3.15 -19.89
N GLU A 22 28.20 -2.80 -20.94
CA GLU A 22 27.99 -1.39 -21.32
C GLU A 22 27.09 -0.67 -20.31
N LEU A 23 26.08 -1.37 -19.77
CA LEU A 23 25.16 -0.82 -18.78
C LEU A 23 25.68 -0.97 -17.34
N PHE A 24 26.38 -2.07 -17.09
CA PHE A 24 26.95 -2.41 -15.78
C PHE A 24 28.44 -2.70 -15.92
N PRO A 25 29.29 -1.66 -16.12
CA PRO A 25 30.72 -1.84 -16.30
C PRO A 25 31.41 -2.53 -15.11
N SER A 26 30.86 -2.33 -13.92
CA SER A 26 31.30 -2.98 -12.68
C SER A 26 30.08 -3.42 -11.86
N PRO A 27 29.57 -4.65 -12.08
CA PRO A 27 28.43 -5.17 -11.31
C PRO A 27 28.66 -5.16 -9.81
N ALA A 28 29.85 -5.48 -9.35
CA ALA A 28 30.21 -5.45 -7.93
C ALA A 28 30.08 -4.05 -7.30
N ASN A 29 30.44 -3.00 -8.05
CA ASN A 29 30.26 -1.62 -7.55
C ASN A 29 28.78 -1.22 -7.51
N PHE A 30 28.01 -1.63 -8.53
CA PHE A 30 26.56 -1.41 -8.55
C PHE A 30 25.89 -2.11 -7.36
N LEU A 31 26.16 -3.38 -7.13
CA LEU A 31 25.56 -4.15 -6.03
C LEU A 31 26.00 -3.60 -4.65
N ARG A 32 27.24 -3.15 -4.51
CA ARG A 32 27.69 -2.48 -3.28
C ARG A 32 26.98 -1.13 -3.07
N TRP A 33 26.72 -0.39 -4.14
CA TRP A 33 25.95 0.85 -4.05
C TRP A 33 24.51 0.57 -3.60
N THR A 34 23.83 -0.44 -4.16
CA THR A 34 22.49 -0.82 -3.70
C THR A 34 22.45 -1.25 -2.25
N GLU A 35 23.45 -1.99 -1.78
CA GLU A 35 23.59 -2.37 -0.37
C GLU A 35 23.77 -1.14 0.55
N ASN A 36 24.63 -0.18 0.15
CA ASN A 36 24.82 1.07 0.90
C ASN A 36 23.54 1.92 0.97
N GLU A 37 22.72 1.91 -0.10
CA GLU A 37 21.40 2.57 -0.13
C GLU A 37 20.32 1.74 0.57
N GLN A 38 20.65 0.59 1.14
CA GLN A 38 19.72 -0.34 1.80
C GLN A 38 18.62 -0.83 0.86
N LEU A 39 18.95 -1.05 -0.39
CA LEU A 39 18.08 -1.63 -1.41
C LEU A 39 18.38 -3.11 -1.58
N LYS A 40 17.34 -3.91 -1.82
CA LYS A 40 17.45 -5.32 -2.18
C LYS A 40 17.41 -5.48 -3.70
N VAL A 41 18.24 -6.38 -4.23
CA VAL A 41 18.36 -6.63 -5.66
C VAL A 41 17.83 -8.01 -6.02
N ALA A 42 16.83 -8.02 -6.91
CA ALA A 42 16.34 -9.23 -7.56
C ALA A 42 16.72 -9.24 -9.03
N LEU A 43 17.10 -10.40 -9.55
CA LEU A 43 17.29 -10.60 -10.98
C LEU A 43 16.23 -11.53 -11.54
N ASN A 44 15.70 -11.16 -12.72
CA ASN A 44 14.68 -11.93 -13.44
C ASN A 44 15.35 -13.10 -14.18
N LEU A 45 14.77 -14.30 -14.06
CA LEU A 45 15.25 -15.53 -14.68
C LEU A 45 14.22 -16.12 -15.64
N HIS A 46 14.72 -16.50 -16.84
CA HIS A 46 13.98 -17.22 -17.87
C HIS A 46 14.80 -18.47 -18.28
N PRO A 47 14.83 -19.53 -17.48
CA PRO A 47 15.85 -20.57 -17.56
C PRO A 47 15.61 -21.60 -18.67
N ALA A 48 14.49 -21.57 -19.39
CA ALA A 48 14.11 -22.60 -20.37
C ALA A 48 15.15 -22.84 -21.49
N SER A 49 15.94 -21.82 -21.84
CA SER A 49 17.00 -21.96 -22.85
C SER A 49 18.27 -22.65 -22.32
N GLY A 50 18.28 -23.11 -21.08
CA GLY A 50 19.43 -23.77 -20.47
C GLY A 50 20.65 -22.85 -20.35
N ILE A 51 21.86 -23.42 -20.49
CA ILE A 51 23.12 -22.66 -20.38
C ILE A 51 23.72 -22.50 -21.79
N GLN A 52 23.92 -21.26 -22.20
CA GLN A 52 24.33 -20.93 -23.55
C GLN A 52 25.85 -20.71 -23.67
N PRO A 53 26.47 -21.09 -24.81
CA PRO A 53 27.93 -20.98 -24.99
C PRO A 53 28.50 -19.55 -24.90
N TYR A 54 27.66 -18.52 -25.05
CA TYR A 54 28.07 -17.11 -24.95
C TYR A 54 28.02 -16.55 -23.54
N GLU A 55 27.47 -17.30 -22.58
CA GLU A 55 27.38 -16.87 -21.18
C GLU A 55 28.74 -17.00 -20.47
N ASP A 56 29.08 -16.03 -19.63
CA ASP A 56 30.29 -16.06 -18.81
C ASP A 56 30.35 -17.31 -17.90
N VAL A 57 29.20 -17.87 -17.57
CA VAL A 57 29.00 -19.04 -16.70
C VAL A 57 29.12 -20.37 -17.45
N TYR A 58 29.20 -20.38 -18.78
CA TYR A 58 29.19 -21.60 -19.61
C TYR A 58 30.30 -22.59 -19.23
N GLU A 59 31.55 -22.15 -19.22
CA GLU A 59 32.70 -23.01 -18.91
C GLU A 59 32.68 -23.52 -17.44
N PRO A 60 32.42 -22.70 -16.43
CA PRO A 60 32.24 -23.18 -15.06
C PRO A 60 31.12 -24.22 -14.94
N PHE A 61 29.96 -23.97 -15.59
CA PHE A 61 28.83 -24.88 -15.54
C PHE A 61 29.11 -26.21 -16.23
N THR A 62 29.58 -26.19 -17.48
CA THR A 62 29.85 -27.41 -18.27
C THR A 62 30.87 -28.31 -17.60
N ARG A 63 31.88 -27.72 -16.95
CA ARG A 63 32.86 -28.45 -16.15
C ARG A 63 32.22 -29.07 -14.90
N GLY A 64 31.37 -28.31 -14.18
CA GLY A 64 30.71 -28.77 -12.96
C GLY A 64 29.68 -29.86 -13.23
N TYR A 65 28.92 -29.73 -14.31
CA TYR A 65 27.93 -30.70 -14.75
C TYR A 65 28.53 -31.92 -15.45
N GLY A 66 29.70 -31.76 -16.09
CA GLY A 66 30.36 -32.81 -16.90
C GLY A 66 29.79 -32.88 -18.34
N TRP A 67 29.40 -31.75 -18.90
CA TRP A 67 28.94 -31.64 -20.29
C TRP A 67 30.10 -31.82 -21.26
N THR A 68 29.93 -32.68 -22.26
CA THR A 68 31.00 -33.06 -23.18
C THR A 68 30.92 -32.41 -24.56
N GLU A 69 29.72 -31.92 -24.94
CA GLU A 69 29.49 -31.30 -26.24
C GLU A 69 29.90 -29.83 -26.24
N LYS A 70 31.18 -29.59 -26.42
CA LYS A 70 31.77 -28.23 -26.39
C LYS A 70 31.11 -27.31 -27.42
N GLY A 71 30.78 -26.07 -26.96
CA GLY A 71 30.21 -25.03 -27.81
C GLY A 71 28.72 -25.22 -28.14
N LYS A 72 28.06 -26.26 -27.60
CA LYS A 72 26.62 -26.46 -27.72
C LYS A 72 25.92 -26.00 -26.44
N SER A 73 24.66 -25.54 -26.60
CA SER A 73 23.78 -25.22 -25.47
C SER A 73 23.57 -26.44 -24.59
N VAL A 74 23.62 -26.25 -23.27
CA VAL A 74 23.23 -27.29 -22.31
C VAL A 74 21.73 -27.13 -22.05
N PRO A 75 20.90 -28.14 -22.33
CA PRO A 75 19.46 -28.07 -22.11
C PRO A 75 19.10 -27.78 -20.64
N PHE A 76 17.97 -27.11 -20.42
CA PHE A 76 17.44 -26.88 -19.09
C PHE A 76 16.89 -28.19 -18.48
N HIS A 77 17.49 -28.64 -17.40
CA HIS A 77 17.22 -29.94 -16.77
C HIS A 77 17.21 -29.83 -15.25
N ILE A 78 16.41 -28.90 -14.71
CA ILE A 78 16.34 -28.62 -13.26
C ILE A 78 15.82 -29.79 -12.42
N ASP A 79 15.17 -30.76 -13.04
CA ASP A 79 14.68 -32.00 -12.43
C ASP A 79 15.77 -33.09 -12.29
N GLU A 80 16.96 -32.90 -12.86
CA GLU A 80 18.15 -33.71 -12.56
C GLU A 80 18.97 -33.05 -11.46
N GLN A 81 19.18 -33.76 -10.36
CA GLN A 81 19.92 -33.21 -9.21
C GLN A 81 21.32 -32.72 -9.59
N LYS A 82 22.06 -33.49 -10.39
CA LYS A 82 23.41 -33.12 -10.81
C LYS A 82 23.43 -31.81 -11.61
N TRP A 83 22.42 -31.61 -12.45
CA TRP A 83 22.25 -30.36 -13.20
C TRP A 83 21.92 -29.20 -12.25
N ALA A 84 20.98 -29.41 -11.35
CA ALA A 84 20.58 -28.42 -10.36
C ALA A 84 21.75 -28.01 -9.45
N ASP A 85 22.53 -28.97 -8.95
CA ASP A 85 23.71 -28.72 -8.12
C ASP A 85 24.77 -27.89 -8.87
N ALA A 86 25.02 -28.23 -10.14
CA ALA A 86 25.94 -27.45 -10.98
C ALA A 86 25.40 -26.04 -11.23
N TYR A 87 24.10 -25.89 -11.46
CA TYR A 87 23.44 -24.61 -11.71
C TYR A 87 23.53 -23.67 -10.51
N PHE A 88 23.13 -24.14 -9.34
CA PHE A 88 23.27 -23.33 -8.13
C PHE A 88 24.73 -22.98 -7.84
N LYS A 89 25.60 -23.96 -7.86
CA LYS A 89 27.03 -23.79 -7.49
C LYS A 89 27.79 -22.86 -8.42
N THR A 90 27.55 -22.94 -9.72
CA THR A 90 28.41 -22.27 -10.74
C THR A 90 27.73 -21.08 -11.40
N VAL A 91 26.42 -20.95 -11.34
CA VAL A 91 25.66 -19.85 -11.97
C VAL A 91 25.11 -18.89 -10.93
N LEU A 92 24.26 -19.36 -10.01
CA LEU A 92 23.50 -18.48 -9.12
C LEU A 92 24.26 -18.05 -7.87
N ASN A 93 24.86 -18.99 -7.13
CA ASN A 93 25.60 -18.66 -5.89
C ASN A 93 26.76 -17.68 -6.09
N PRO A 94 27.49 -17.65 -7.23
CA PRO A 94 28.45 -16.58 -7.49
C PRO A 94 27.82 -15.19 -7.59
N MET A 95 26.62 -15.06 -8.15
CA MET A 95 25.89 -13.79 -8.23
C MET A 95 25.34 -13.37 -6.86
N GLU A 96 24.83 -14.31 -6.08
CA GLU A 96 24.38 -14.07 -4.69
C GLU A 96 25.55 -13.56 -3.82
N ARG A 97 26.74 -14.17 -3.94
CA ARG A 97 27.95 -13.66 -3.25
C ARG A 97 28.40 -12.29 -3.70
N GLN A 98 28.00 -11.84 -4.91
CA GLN A 98 28.25 -10.49 -5.39
C GLN A 98 27.26 -9.46 -4.83
N GLY A 99 26.11 -9.90 -4.26
CA GLY A 99 25.09 -9.04 -3.66
C GLY A 99 23.71 -9.11 -4.32
N VAL A 100 23.42 -10.15 -5.11
CA VAL A 100 22.03 -10.43 -5.53
C VAL A 100 21.30 -11.07 -4.35
N ASP A 101 20.17 -10.47 -3.91
CA ASP A 101 19.47 -10.88 -2.70
C ASP A 101 18.49 -12.02 -2.92
N PHE A 102 17.80 -12.05 -4.07
CA PHE A 102 16.81 -13.08 -4.38
C PHE A 102 16.51 -13.18 -5.88
N TRP A 103 15.80 -14.22 -6.28
CA TRP A 103 15.52 -14.54 -7.67
C TRP A 103 14.06 -14.31 -8.03
N TRP A 104 13.83 -13.74 -9.21
CA TRP A 104 12.53 -13.61 -9.81
C TRP A 104 12.39 -14.67 -10.93
N LEU A 105 11.59 -15.71 -10.67
CA LEU A 105 11.33 -16.82 -11.56
C LEU A 105 10.14 -16.49 -12.46
N ASP A 106 10.40 -16.21 -13.74
CA ASP A 106 9.38 -15.83 -14.70
C ASP A 106 8.94 -17.01 -15.58
N TRP A 107 8.09 -16.77 -16.56
CA TRP A 107 7.31 -17.78 -17.27
C TRP A 107 8.10 -18.70 -18.21
N GLN A 108 9.28 -18.29 -18.70
CA GLN A 108 10.08 -19.08 -19.64
C GLN A 108 10.82 -20.23 -18.95
N GLN A 109 10.06 -21.24 -18.54
CA GLN A 109 10.53 -22.39 -17.77
C GLN A 109 10.09 -23.71 -18.40
N TRP A 110 9.27 -23.68 -19.47
CA TRP A 110 8.39 -24.76 -19.93
C TRP A 110 7.31 -25.10 -18.89
N MET A 111 6.14 -25.54 -19.35
CA MET A 111 5.06 -25.93 -18.44
C MET A 111 5.36 -27.25 -17.73
N GLU A 112 5.92 -28.21 -18.48
CA GLU A 112 6.36 -29.51 -17.96
C GLU A 112 7.81 -29.76 -18.25
N SER A 113 8.46 -30.58 -17.43
CA SER A 113 9.79 -31.07 -17.70
C SER A 113 9.82 -31.83 -19.04
N LYS A 114 10.90 -31.63 -19.79
CA LYS A 114 11.16 -32.40 -21.03
C LYS A 114 11.67 -33.81 -20.74
N PHE A 115 12.10 -34.07 -19.50
CA PHE A 115 12.75 -35.31 -19.10
C PHE A 115 11.93 -36.13 -18.13
N THR A 116 11.08 -35.47 -17.33
CA THR A 116 10.21 -36.11 -16.34
C THR A 116 8.74 -35.83 -16.70
N PRO A 117 8.05 -36.73 -17.42
CA PRO A 117 6.67 -36.52 -17.83
C PRO A 117 5.73 -36.26 -16.66
N GLY A 118 4.83 -35.28 -16.80
CA GLY A 118 3.84 -34.90 -15.79
C GLY A 118 4.41 -34.02 -14.67
N LEU A 119 5.71 -33.74 -14.64
CA LEU A 119 6.28 -32.82 -13.66
C LEU A 119 6.15 -31.37 -14.13
N SER A 120 5.38 -30.57 -13.40
CA SER A 120 5.31 -29.12 -13.62
C SER A 120 6.64 -28.46 -13.31
N ASN A 121 7.28 -27.84 -14.31
CA ASN A 121 8.53 -27.11 -14.12
C ASN A 121 8.34 -25.91 -13.19
N THR A 122 7.25 -25.17 -13.28
CA THR A 122 7.01 -24.01 -12.43
C THR A 122 6.96 -24.42 -10.95
N PHE A 123 6.22 -25.48 -10.64
CA PHE A 123 6.15 -25.99 -9.26
C PHE A 123 7.50 -26.52 -8.79
N TRP A 124 8.19 -27.31 -9.63
CA TRP A 124 9.49 -27.90 -9.29
C TRP A 124 10.59 -26.83 -9.12
N LEU A 125 10.57 -25.81 -9.96
CA LEU A 125 11.50 -24.69 -9.87
C LEU A 125 11.28 -23.90 -8.58
N ASN A 126 10.02 -23.60 -8.23
CA ASN A 126 9.69 -22.93 -6.98
C ASN A 126 10.16 -23.75 -5.76
N TYR A 127 9.90 -25.07 -5.75
CA TYR A 127 10.38 -25.98 -4.71
C TYR A 127 11.90 -25.93 -4.59
N THR A 128 12.61 -26.11 -5.71
CA THR A 128 14.07 -26.22 -5.74
C THR A 128 14.75 -24.94 -5.28
N PHE A 129 14.29 -23.78 -5.79
CA PHE A 129 14.86 -22.48 -5.43
C PHE A 129 14.57 -22.09 -3.98
N PHE A 130 13.37 -22.34 -3.51
CA PHE A 130 12.99 -22.01 -2.13
C PHE A 130 13.82 -22.81 -1.13
N HIS A 131 13.92 -24.12 -1.32
CA HIS A 131 14.73 -24.97 -0.43
C HIS A 131 16.22 -24.73 -0.57
N HIS A 132 16.71 -24.37 -1.76
CA HIS A 132 18.09 -23.94 -1.92
C HIS A 132 18.38 -22.67 -1.09
N ALA A 133 17.52 -21.65 -1.16
CA ALA A 133 17.65 -20.44 -0.35
C ALA A 133 17.64 -20.76 1.16
N GLU A 134 16.75 -21.66 1.61
CA GLU A 134 16.69 -22.13 2.99
C GLU A 134 17.97 -22.82 3.44
N GLN A 135 18.54 -23.67 2.59
CA GLN A 135 19.80 -24.38 2.89
C GLN A 135 21.02 -23.44 2.89
N GLN A 136 21.05 -22.44 1.99
CA GLN A 136 22.16 -21.48 1.95
C GLN A 136 22.19 -20.57 3.18
N ASN A 137 21.04 -20.17 3.68
CA ASN A 137 20.90 -19.26 4.82
C ASN A 137 19.82 -19.75 5.80
N PRO A 138 20.08 -20.83 6.57
CA PRO A 138 19.08 -21.47 7.43
C PRO A 138 18.58 -20.58 8.56
N ALA A 139 19.27 -19.48 8.86
CA ALA A 139 18.83 -18.50 9.85
C ALA A 139 17.79 -17.51 9.29
N LEU A 140 17.75 -17.32 7.98
CA LEU A 140 16.89 -16.32 7.31
C LEU A 140 15.63 -16.97 6.74
N ARG A 141 14.58 -16.18 6.59
CA ARG A 141 13.37 -16.59 5.89
C ARG A 141 13.68 -16.75 4.41
N PRO A 142 13.55 -17.95 3.84
CA PRO A 142 13.70 -18.11 2.41
C PRO A 142 12.53 -17.48 1.70
N PHE A 143 12.78 -16.82 0.57
CA PHE A 143 11.72 -16.40 -0.32
C PHE A 143 12.21 -16.31 -1.76
N ILE A 144 11.27 -16.43 -2.68
CA ILE A 144 11.46 -16.27 -4.12
C ILE A 144 10.35 -15.37 -4.63
N TYR A 145 10.58 -14.70 -5.75
CA TYR A 145 9.54 -14.01 -6.47
C TYR A 145 9.21 -14.82 -7.72
N HIS A 146 8.03 -15.43 -7.76
CA HIS A 146 7.67 -16.31 -8.85
C HIS A 146 6.35 -15.90 -9.51
N ARG A 147 6.05 -16.51 -10.65
CA ARG A 147 4.84 -16.18 -11.37
C ARG A 147 3.66 -16.98 -10.82
N TRP A 148 3.22 -18.00 -11.45
CA TRP A 148 2.18 -18.89 -10.96
C TRP A 148 2.74 -20.31 -10.86
N GLY A 149 2.07 -21.17 -10.16
CA GLY A 149 2.54 -22.55 -10.02
C GLY A 149 1.40 -23.53 -9.74
N GLY A 150 0.16 -23.05 -9.74
CA GLY A 150 -1.02 -23.84 -9.43
C GLY A 150 -1.21 -24.10 -7.94
N LEU A 151 -2.08 -25.04 -7.61
CA LEU A 151 -2.37 -25.41 -6.23
C LEU A 151 -1.11 -25.91 -5.52
N GLY A 152 -0.90 -25.46 -4.29
CA GLY A 152 0.27 -25.79 -3.49
C GLY A 152 1.43 -24.78 -3.59
N SER A 153 1.46 -23.90 -4.60
CA SER A 153 2.54 -22.90 -4.77
C SER A 153 2.53 -21.79 -3.72
N HIS A 154 1.46 -21.64 -2.95
CA HIS A 154 1.41 -20.75 -1.79
C HIS A 154 2.49 -21.05 -0.73
N ARG A 155 3.09 -22.25 -0.76
CA ARG A 155 4.21 -22.65 0.11
C ARG A 155 5.49 -21.87 -0.20
N TYR A 156 5.59 -21.26 -1.36
CA TYR A 156 6.79 -20.61 -1.88
C TYR A 156 6.51 -19.13 -2.18
N PRO A 157 6.42 -18.28 -1.15
CA PRO A 157 6.19 -16.85 -1.38
C PRO A 157 7.39 -16.20 -2.04
N LEU A 158 7.22 -15.20 -2.85
CA LEU A 158 6.05 -14.42 -3.23
C LEU A 158 5.60 -14.75 -4.67
N ALA A 159 4.38 -14.32 -5.05
CA ALA A 159 3.88 -14.55 -6.41
C ALA A 159 3.25 -13.30 -7.06
N PHE A 160 3.16 -13.32 -8.40
CA PHE A 160 2.43 -12.31 -9.18
C PHE A 160 1.71 -12.93 -10.37
N SER A 161 0.71 -12.21 -10.90
CA SER A 161 -0.17 -12.71 -11.97
C SER A 161 0.48 -12.76 -13.36
N GLY A 162 1.61 -12.12 -13.56
CA GLY A 162 2.27 -12.01 -14.86
C GLY A 162 1.77 -10.86 -15.73
N ASP A 163 1.99 -10.97 -17.04
CA ASP A 163 1.73 -9.91 -18.01
C ASP A 163 0.25 -9.62 -18.16
N THR A 164 -0.14 -8.37 -17.96
CA THR A 164 -1.51 -7.89 -18.16
C THR A 164 -1.53 -6.66 -19.05
N TYR A 165 -2.66 -6.38 -19.68
CA TYR A 165 -2.80 -5.17 -20.50
C TYR A 165 -3.01 -3.94 -19.63
N ALA A 166 -2.31 -2.84 -19.98
CA ALA A 166 -2.50 -1.52 -19.38
C ALA A 166 -3.82 -0.91 -19.86
N LYS A 167 -4.94 -1.26 -19.20
CA LYS A 167 -6.29 -0.81 -19.51
C LYS A 167 -7.22 -0.87 -18.31
N TRP A 168 -8.29 -0.10 -18.33
CA TRP A 168 -9.26 0.01 -17.25
C TRP A 168 -9.95 -1.32 -16.90
N GLU A 169 -10.29 -2.14 -17.89
CA GLU A 169 -10.92 -3.45 -17.65
C GLU A 169 -10.00 -4.43 -16.94
N THR A 170 -8.68 -4.30 -17.14
CA THR A 170 -7.71 -5.07 -16.36
C THR A 170 -7.72 -4.61 -14.90
N LEU A 171 -7.65 -3.29 -14.66
CA LEU A 171 -7.73 -2.76 -13.30
C LEU A 171 -9.03 -3.17 -12.60
N ALA A 172 -10.17 -3.15 -13.31
CA ALA A 172 -11.45 -3.57 -12.76
C ALA A 172 -11.50 -5.06 -12.34
N PHE A 173 -10.76 -5.92 -13.04
CA PHE A 173 -10.68 -7.35 -12.71
C PHE A 173 -9.75 -7.66 -11.52
N LEU A 174 -8.71 -6.85 -11.29
CA LEU A 174 -7.67 -7.20 -10.33
C LEU A 174 -8.13 -7.29 -8.86
N PRO A 175 -9.05 -6.47 -8.33
CA PRO A 175 -9.54 -6.64 -6.96
C PRO A 175 -10.18 -8.00 -6.72
N TYR A 176 -11.02 -8.44 -7.67
CA TYR A 176 -11.61 -9.79 -7.65
C TYR A 176 -10.53 -10.87 -7.68
N PHE A 177 -9.59 -10.76 -8.60
CA PHE A 177 -8.51 -11.74 -8.74
C PHE A 177 -7.62 -11.81 -7.49
N THR A 178 -7.29 -10.65 -6.91
CA THR A 178 -6.50 -10.58 -5.65
C THR A 178 -7.24 -11.24 -4.50
N ALA A 179 -8.50 -10.89 -4.29
CA ALA A 179 -9.27 -11.41 -3.18
C ALA A 179 -9.51 -12.93 -3.32
N THR A 180 -9.91 -13.41 -4.51
CA THR A 180 -10.21 -14.83 -4.74
C THR A 180 -8.98 -15.74 -4.74
N SER A 181 -7.76 -15.20 -4.87
CA SER A 181 -6.53 -15.97 -4.67
C SER A 181 -6.43 -16.58 -3.26
N SER A 182 -7.07 -15.96 -2.28
CA SER A 182 -7.17 -16.49 -0.92
C SER A 182 -7.95 -17.81 -0.84
N ASN A 183 -8.85 -18.10 -1.79
CA ASN A 183 -9.56 -19.39 -1.85
C ASN A 183 -8.62 -20.60 -2.07
N VAL A 184 -7.41 -20.35 -2.56
CA VAL A 184 -6.35 -21.35 -2.73
C VAL A 184 -5.13 -21.04 -1.86
N ASN A 185 -5.35 -20.25 -0.80
CA ASN A 185 -4.36 -19.86 0.22
C ASN A 185 -3.17 -19.04 -0.33
N TYR A 186 -3.37 -18.29 -1.43
CA TYR A 186 -2.35 -17.44 -2.03
C TYR A 186 -2.25 -16.09 -1.28
N GLY A 187 -1.70 -16.09 -0.05
CA GLY A 187 -1.66 -14.93 0.84
C GLY A 187 -0.69 -13.82 0.40
N TYR A 188 0.38 -14.17 -0.34
CA TYR A 188 1.40 -13.24 -0.84
C TYR A 188 1.31 -13.11 -2.36
N TRP A 189 0.33 -12.40 -2.80
CA TRP A 189 -0.08 -12.26 -4.20
C TRP A 189 -0.07 -10.81 -4.64
N GLY A 190 0.32 -10.55 -5.88
CA GLY A 190 0.35 -9.22 -6.45
C GLY A 190 0.24 -9.20 -7.96
N HIS A 191 0.32 -8.00 -8.52
CA HIS A 191 0.19 -7.73 -9.94
C HIS A 191 1.21 -6.71 -10.40
N ASP A 192 1.43 -6.63 -11.70
CA ASP A 192 2.22 -5.57 -12.31
C ASP A 192 1.40 -4.27 -12.33
N ILE A 193 1.66 -3.38 -11.37
CA ILE A 193 0.97 -2.08 -11.28
C ILE A 193 1.26 -1.26 -12.53
N GLY A 194 0.18 -0.89 -13.23
CA GLY A 194 0.21 -0.20 -14.51
C GLY A 194 0.14 -1.12 -15.73
N GLY A 195 0.18 -2.43 -15.53
CA GLY A 195 0.18 -3.44 -16.59
C GLY A 195 1.52 -3.57 -17.33
N HIS A 196 1.73 -4.68 -18.01
CA HIS A 196 2.94 -4.96 -18.78
C HIS A 196 2.74 -4.75 -20.27
N MET A 197 1.62 -5.21 -20.81
CA MET A 197 1.31 -5.16 -22.24
C MET A 197 0.43 -3.96 -22.60
N PHE A 198 0.49 -3.56 -23.86
CA PHE A 198 -0.33 -2.48 -24.40
C PHE A 198 -0.76 -2.82 -25.83
N LYS A 199 -1.83 -2.17 -26.28
CA LYS A 199 -2.28 -2.32 -27.67
C LYS A 199 -1.33 -1.56 -28.61
N LYS A 200 -1.28 -1.99 -29.89
CA LYS A 200 -0.40 -1.37 -30.91
C LYS A 200 -0.65 0.13 -31.08
N GLU A 201 -1.88 0.55 -30.95
CA GLU A 201 -2.34 1.93 -31.07
C GLU A 201 -2.04 2.81 -29.85
N THR A 202 -1.66 2.23 -28.72
CA THR A 202 -1.30 2.96 -27.49
C THR A 202 -0.09 3.85 -27.74
N LYS A 203 -0.24 5.14 -27.49
CA LYS A 203 0.83 6.14 -27.71
C LYS A 203 1.65 6.38 -26.45
N ALA A 204 1.03 6.34 -25.28
CA ALA A 204 1.65 6.58 -23.99
C ALA A 204 0.85 5.88 -22.88
N THR A 205 1.45 5.78 -21.68
CA THR A 205 0.74 5.41 -20.46
C THR A 205 -0.37 6.42 -20.18
N ASP A 206 -1.58 5.95 -19.91
CA ASP A 206 -2.66 6.77 -19.37
C ASP A 206 -2.31 7.16 -17.92
N PRO A 207 -2.10 8.46 -17.61
CA PRO A 207 -1.68 8.90 -16.29
C PRO A 207 -2.72 8.64 -15.20
N GLU A 208 -4.01 8.79 -15.51
CA GLU A 208 -5.08 8.53 -14.55
C GLU A 208 -5.19 7.04 -14.23
N LEU A 209 -5.22 6.18 -15.24
CA LEU A 209 -5.24 4.73 -15.07
C LEU A 209 -4.06 4.27 -14.21
N TYR A 210 -2.85 4.77 -14.49
CA TYR A 210 -1.67 4.39 -13.70
C TYR A 210 -1.75 4.89 -12.26
N THR A 211 -2.24 6.10 -12.04
CA THR A 211 -2.49 6.65 -10.69
C THR A 211 -3.48 5.78 -9.91
N ARG A 212 -4.62 5.43 -10.53
CA ARG A 212 -5.64 4.57 -9.90
C ARG A 212 -5.11 3.18 -9.61
N TRP A 213 -4.24 2.67 -10.47
CA TRP A 213 -3.61 1.37 -10.24
C TRP A 213 -2.61 1.41 -9.06
N LEU A 214 -1.85 2.49 -8.90
CA LEU A 214 -1.02 2.71 -7.71
C LEU A 214 -1.88 2.81 -6.44
N GLN A 215 -3.00 3.53 -6.50
CA GLN A 215 -3.93 3.67 -5.39
C GLN A 215 -4.50 2.30 -4.97
N TYR A 216 -4.95 1.49 -5.92
CA TYR A 216 -5.37 0.12 -5.68
C TYR A 216 -4.23 -0.73 -5.07
N GLY A 217 -3.04 -0.63 -5.62
CA GLY A 217 -1.86 -1.38 -5.19
C GLY A 217 -1.51 -1.20 -3.72
N VAL A 218 -1.90 -0.08 -3.09
CA VAL A 218 -1.69 0.16 -1.65
C VAL A 218 -2.26 -0.97 -0.81
N PHE A 219 -3.41 -1.52 -1.21
CA PHE A 219 -4.16 -2.56 -0.49
C PHE A 219 -3.95 -3.96 -1.07
N THR A 220 -2.81 -4.20 -1.72
CA THR A 220 -2.41 -5.54 -2.18
C THR A 220 -1.27 -6.08 -1.31
N PRO A 221 -1.09 -7.40 -1.17
CA PRO A 221 0.02 -7.95 -0.41
C PRO A 221 1.38 -7.54 -0.98
N ILE A 222 1.51 -7.50 -2.29
CA ILE A 222 2.73 -7.12 -3.01
C ILE A 222 2.48 -5.85 -3.81
N PHE A 223 3.29 -4.82 -3.54
CA PHE A 223 3.26 -3.54 -4.26
C PHE A 223 4.46 -3.47 -5.21
N LYS A 224 4.23 -3.72 -6.50
CA LYS A 224 5.27 -3.74 -7.53
C LYS A 224 4.81 -3.01 -8.77
N THR A 225 5.57 -2.01 -9.21
CA THR A 225 5.41 -1.42 -10.54
C THR A 225 6.21 -2.20 -11.56
N HIS A 226 5.69 -2.37 -12.76
CA HIS A 226 6.39 -3.05 -13.84
C HIS A 226 5.96 -2.50 -15.20
N SER A 227 6.83 -2.64 -16.21
CA SER A 227 6.54 -2.30 -17.60
C SER A 227 7.40 -3.11 -18.56
N THR A 228 7.03 -3.09 -19.82
CA THR A 228 7.90 -3.54 -20.90
C THR A 228 9.02 -2.52 -21.17
N LYS A 229 10.01 -2.89 -21.97
CA LYS A 229 11.10 -2.00 -22.43
C LYS A 229 10.66 -0.89 -23.39
N ASP A 230 9.40 -0.84 -23.79
CA ASP A 230 8.90 0.19 -24.71
C ASP A 230 8.74 1.53 -23.99
N PRO A 231 9.39 2.62 -24.46
CA PRO A 231 9.36 3.91 -23.78
C PRO A 231 7.96 4.56 -23.71
N ARG A 232 6.99 4.06 -24.49
CA ARG A 232 5.58 4.52 -24.40
C ARG A 232 4.92 4.10 -23.08
N ILE A 233 5.45 3.06 -22.42
CA ILE A 233 4.91 2.49 -21.19
C ILE A 233 5.86 2.81 -20.04
N GLU A 234 5.98 4.10 -19.75
CA GLU A 234 6.84 4.57 -18.67
C GLU A 234 6.18 4.38 -17.29
N ARG A 235 6.99 4.15 -16.25
CA ARG A 235 6.55 3.94 -14.86
C ARG A 235 7.27 4.83 -13.85
N TYR A 236 8.20 5.67 -14.28
CA TYR A 236 8.84 6.64 -13.40
C TYR A 236 7.87 7.79 -13.09
N LEU A 237 7.64 8.04 -11.81
CA LEU A 237 6.63 9.02 -11.36
C LEU A 237 6.87 10.43 -11.89
N TRP A 238 8.12 10.82 -12.09
CA TRP A 238 8.49 12.14 -12.62
C TRP A 238 8.14 12.37 -14.08
N PHE A 239 7.72 11.33 -14.81
CA PHE A 239 7.14 11.51 -16.15
C PHE A 239 5.67 11.95 -16.12
N PHE A 240 5.07 11.98 -14.92
CA PHE A 240 3.67 12.38 -14.72
C PHE A 240 3.57 13.56 -13.74
N PRO A 241 4.08 14.76 -14.11
CA PRO A 241 4.22 15.87 -13.17
C PRO A 241 2.89 16.30 -12.54
N ASP A 242 1.79 16.27 -13.29
CA ASP A 242 0.45 16.64 -12.80
C ASP A 242 -0.14 15.60 -11.84
N HIS A 243 0.36 14.37 -11.85
CA HIS A 243 -0.08 13.26 -11.00
C HIS A 243 0.94 12.89 -9.91
N LEU A 244 2.14 13.47 -9.96
CA LEU A 244 3.28 13.09 -9.11
C LEU A 244 2.93 13.07 -7.62
N PHE A 245 2.24 14.09 -7.13
CA PHE A 245 1.91 14.20 -5.70
C PHE A 245 0.91 13.12 -5.28
N VAL A 246 -0.09 12.84 -6.10
CA VAL A 246 -1.11 11.81 -5.84
C VAL A 246 -0.48 10.42 -5.83
N MET A 247 0.38 10.12 -6.81
CA MET A 247 1.13 8.86 -6.90
C MET A 247 2.06 8.68 -5.69
N ARG A 248 2.80 9.73 -5.32
CA ARG A 248 3.68 9.73 -4.15
C ARG A 248 2.90 9.48 -2.86
N ASP A 249 1.74 10.10 -2.70
CA ASP A 249 0.92 9.96 -1.50
C ASP A 249 0.33 8.54 -1.38
N ALA A 250 -0.01 7.88 -2.49
CA ALA A 250 -0.36 6.46 -2.50
C ALA A 250 0.82 5.58 -2.02
N ILE A 251 2.03 5.80 -2.54
CA ILE A 251 3.23 5.07 -2.10
C ILE A 251 3.53 5.31 -0.61
N ARG A 252 3.42 6.55 -0.15
CA ARG A 252 3.60 6.90 1.27
C ARG A 252 2.58 6.20 2.16
N LEU A 253 1.31 6.17 1.74
CA LEU A 253 0.27 5.43 2.48
C LEU A 253 0.64 3.94 2.60
N ARG A 254 1.17 3.31 1.53
CA ARG A 254 1.67 1.93 1.59
C ARG A 254 2.76 1.75 2.64
N TYR A 255 3.73 2.67 2.70
CA TYR A 255 4.80 2.62 3.69
C TYR A 255 4.30 2.84 5.12
N THR A 256 3.34 3.74 5.31
CA THR A 256 2.75 3.98 6.64
C THR A 256 1.92 2.79 7.11
N LEU A 257 1.23 2.07 6.23
CA LEU A 257 0.43 0.88 6.56
C LEU A 257 1.27 -0.39 6.79
N ALA A 258 2.60 -0.36 6.63
CA ALA A 258 3.41 -1.56 6.74
C ALA A 258 3.24 -2.33 8.06
N PRO A 259 3.15 -1.72 9.26
CA PRO A 259 2.86 -2.45 10.50
C PRO A 259 1.51 -3.15 10.48
N TYR A 260 0.47 -2.54 9.91
CA TYR A 260 -0.85 -3.16 9.73
C TYR A 260 -0.77 -4.37 8.78
N VAL A 261 -0.08 -4.22 7.64
CA VAL A 261 0.16 -5.30 6.68
C VAL A 261 0.92 -6.46 7.33
N TYR A 262 1.88 -6.15 8.20
CA TYR A 262 2.66 -7.16 8.90
C TYR A 262 1.83 -7.94 9.93
N ASN A 263 0.91 -7.27 10.63
CA ASN A 263 -0.08 -7.94 11.47
C ASN A 263 -0.98 -8.88 10.67
N ALA A 264 -1.47 -8.44 9.49
CA ALA A 264 -2.29 -9.28 8.62
C ALA A 264 -1.49 -10.48 8.05
N ALA A 265 -0.19 -10.31 7.80
CA ALA A 265 0.69 -11.40 7.40
C ALA A 265 0.87 -12.43 8.53
N ARG A 266 0.98 -11.97 9.78
CA ARG A 266 1.01 -12.87 10.95
C ARG A 266 -0.31 -13.64 11.10
N GLU A 267 -1.43 -12.98 10.94
CA GLU A 267 -2.74 -13.63 10.97
C GLU A 267 -2.86 -14.70 9.87
N ASN A 268 -2.39 -14.41 8.66
CA ASN A 268 -2.35 -15.40 7.58
C ASN A 268 -1.51 -16.63 7.96
N TYR A 269 -0.38 -16.44 8.62
CA TYR A 269 0.44 -17.54 9.13
C TYR A 269 -0.29 -18.36 10.19
N ASP A 270 -0.93 -17.71 11.16
CA ASP A 270 -1.57 -18.39 12.29
C ASP A 270 -2.86 -19.11 11.91
N THR A 271 -3.63 -18.59 10.93
CA THR A 271 -5.00 -19.04 10.61
C THR A 271 -5.17 -19.61 9.21
N GLY A 272 -4.25 -19.33 8.29
CA GLY A 272 -4.41 -19.61 6.86
C GLY A 272 -5.33 -18.62 6.12
N VAL A 273 -5.91 -17.62 6.81
CA VAL A 273 -6.77 -16.61 6.18
C VAL A 273 -5.91 -15.55 5.50
N GLY A 274 -6.10 -15.38 4.18
CA GLY A 274 -5.36 -14.39 3.39
C GLY A 274 -5.63 -12.95 3.83
N MET A 275 -4.62 -12.07 3.68
CA MET A 275 -4.78 -10.66 4.04
C MET A 275 -5.73 -9.89 3.12
N CYS A 276 -5.88 -10.31 1.85
CA CYS A 276 -6.92 -9.85 0.95
C CYS A 276 -7.96 -10.95 0.82
N ARG A 277 -9.16 -10.75 1.32
CA ARG A 277 -10.18 -11.79 1.29
C ARG A 277 -11.51 -11.28 0.75
N PRO A 278 -12.23 -12.11 -0.04
CA PRO A 278 -13.54 -11.75 -0.54
C PRO A 278 -14.50 -11.46 0.60
N MET A 279 -15.47 -10.58 0.37
CA MET A 279 -16.46 -10.19 1.38
C MET A 279 -17.25 -11.37 1.96
N TYR A 280 -17.44 -12.45 1.19
CA TYR A 280 -18.15 -13.65 1.64
C TYR A 280 -17.39 -14.52 2.67
N TYR A 281 -16.12 -14.20 2.98
CA TYR A 281 -15.42 -14.87 4.10
C TYR A 281 -16.04 -14.48 5.44
N ASP A 282 -16.34 -13.19 5.60
CA ASP A 282 -16.90 -12.65 6.83
C ASP A 282 -18.45 -12.61 6.82
N HIS A 283 -19.06 -12.68 5.61
CA HIS A 283 -20.50 -12.53 5.41
C HIS A 283 -21.05 -13.58 4.40
N PRO A 284 -20.86 -14.89 4.65
CA PRO A 284 -21.22 -15.95 3.70
C PRO A 284 -22.72 -16.06 3.41
N GLU A 285 -23.58 -15.60 4.33
CA GLU A 285 -25.05 -15.60 4.22
C GLU A 285 -25.65 -14.36 3.55
N ARG A 286 -24.79 -13.43 3.08
CA ARG A 286 -25.24 -12.20 2.43
C ARG A 286 -24.97 -12.27 0.92
N ASP A 287 -26.05 -12.19 0.13
CA ASP A 287 -25.94 -12.21 -1.35
C ASP A 287 -25.08 -11.05 -1.86
N GLU A 288 -25.14 -9.89 -1.20
CA GLU A 288 -24.35 -8.73 -1.57
C GLU A 288 -22.84 -9.02 -1.52
N ALA A 289 -22.38 -9.87 -0.59
CA ALA A 289 -20.98 -10.21 -0.41
C ALA A 289 -20.38 -10.94 -1.63
N TYR A 290 -21.23 -11.57 -2.47
CA TYR A 290 -20.83 -12.26 -3.70
C TYR A 290 -20.91 -11.36 -4.95
N ASN A 291 -21.53 -10.18 -4.84
CA ASN A 291 -21.86 -9.30 -5.96
C ASN A 291 -21.07 -7.97 -5.95
N VAL A 292 -19.95 -7.91 -5.23
CA VAL A 292 -19.09 -6.72 -5.11
C VAL A 292 -17.62 -7.05 -5.44
N PRO A 293 -17.32 -7.40 -6.70
CA PRO A 293 -16.00 -7.94 -7.09
C PRO A 293 -14.85 -6.93 -6.92
N GLU A 294 -15.14 -5.62 -6.90
CA GLU A 294 -14.10 -4.58 -6.80
C GLU A 294 -13.83 -4.14 -5.36
N GLN A 295 -14.40 -4.81 -4.36
CA GLN A 295 -14.12 -4.57 -2.94
C GLN A 295 -13.76 -5.85 -2.21
N PHE A 296 -12.96 -5.73 -1.14
CA PHE A 296 -12.51 -6.85 -0.34
C PHE A 296 -12.06 -6.38 1.04
N MET A 297 -11.98 -7.31 1.99
CA MET A 297 -11.33 -7.01 3.27
C MET A 297 -9.81 -7.11 3.12
N PHE A 298 -9.11 -6.08 3.57
CA PHE A 298 -7.66 -6.04 3.69
C PHE A 298 -7.29 -6.10 5.17
N GLY A 299 -6.87 -7.26 5.65
CA GLY A 299 -6.83 -7.56 7.08
C GLY A 299 -8.25 -7.54 7.69
N ASN A 300 -8.34 -7.36 9.01
CA ASN A 300 -9.60 -7.46 9.74
C ASN A 300 -10.43 -6.17 9.74
N ASP A 301 -9.77 -5.03 9.58
CA ASP A 301 -10.39 -3.74 9.89
C ASP A 301 -10.56 -2.82 8.69
N ILE A 302 -9.92 -3.14 7.56
CA ILE A 302 -9.97 -2.29 6.36
C ILE A 302 -10.81 -2.95 5.28
N LEU A 303 -11.85 -2.24 4.83
CA LEU A 303 -12.56 -2.50 3.60
C LEU A 303 -11.88 -1.68 2.49
N ALA A 304 -11.23 -2.36 1.57
CA ALA A 304 -10.55 -1.76 0.43
C ALA A 304 -11.41 -1.84 -0.83
N THR A 305 -11.30 -0.85 -1.68
CA THR A 305 -11.95 -0.82 -2.99
C THR A 305 -11.04 -0.15 -4.01
N ALA A 306 -11.29 -0.38 -5.29
CA ALA A 306 -10.57 0.27 -6.38
C ALA A 306 -11.50 1.20 -7.17
N VAL A 307 -11.01 2.39 -7.50
CA VAL A 307 -11.64 3.22 -8.54
C VAL A 307 -11.19 2.68 -9.90
N VAL A 308 -12.11 2.12 -10.65
CA VAL A 308 -11.84 1.35 -11.88
C VAL A 308 -12.36 2.02 -13.15
N GLU A 309 -12.78 3.25 -13.03
CA GLU A 309 -13.25 4.10 -14.11
C GLU A 309 -12.62 5.49 -14.01
N PRO A 310 -12.42 6.18 -15.13
CA PRO A 310 -11.90 7.54 -15.11
C PRO A 310 -12.90 8.52 -14.49
N VAL A 311 -12.39 9.65 -14.02
CA VAL A 311 -13.27 10.73 -13.55
C VAL A 311 -14.12 11.29 -14.68
N ASP A 312 -15.36 11.66 -14.37
CA ASP A 312 -16.19 12.44 -15.27
C ASP A 312 -15.55 13.81 -15.56
N SER A 313 -15.44 14.18 -16.82
CA SER A 313 -14.69 15.36 -17.25
C SER A 313 -15.29 16.68 -16.77
N VAL A 314 -16.59 16.71 -16.43
CA VAL A 314 -17.27 17.92 -15.94
C VAL A 314 -17.12 18.02 -14.43
N THR A 315 -17.44 16.98 -13.70
CA THR A 315 -17.45 16.99 -12.23
C THR A 315 -16.08 16.72 -11.62
N GLY A 316 -15.17 16.06 -12.36
CA GLY A 316 -13.88 15.60 -11.85
C GLY A 316 -14.00 14.49 -10.80
N LEU A 317 -15.09 13.73 -10.83
CA LEU A 317 -15.42 12.67 -9.88
C LEU A 317 -15.60 11.33 -10.58
N ALA A 318 -15.08 10.28 -9.99
CA ALA A 318 -15.36 8.90 -10.37
C ALA A 318 -16.34 8.28 -9.36
N ALA A 319 -17.36 7.57 -9.85
CA ALA A 319 -18.36 6.93 -9.03
C ALA A 319 -17.88 5.56 -8.52
N ARG A 320 -18.26 5.20 -7.29
CA ARG A 320 -18.06 3.86 -6.71
C ARG A 320 -19.29 3.42 -5.95
N ARG A 321 -19.76 2.21 -6.26
CA ARG A 321 -20.75 1.52 -5.43
C ARG A 321 -20.03 0.68 -4.39
N ILE A 322 -20.33 0.93 -3.12
CA ILE A 322 -19.74 0.24 -1.98
C ILE A 322 -20.84 -0.40 -1.17
N TRP A 323 -20.75 -1.69 -0.97
CA TRP A 323 -21.57 -2.37 0.02
C TRP A 323 -20.86 -2.34 1.36
N PHE A 324 -21.44 -1.69 2.34
CA PHE A 324 -20.97 -1.67 3.71
C PHE A 324 -21.65 -2.81 4.49
N PRO A 325 -20.89 -3.81 4.98
CA PRO A 325 -21.42 -4.78 5.93
C PRO A 325 -21.94 -4.12 7.20
N GLU A 326 -22.73 -4.85 7.99
CA GLU A 326 -23.26 -4.34 9.26
C GLU A 326 -22.17 -3.73 10.15
N GLY A 327 -22.57 -2.70 10.92
CA GLY A 327 -21.67 -1.88 11.72
C GLY A 327 -21.47 -0.49 11.11
N ARG A 328 -20.45 0.23 11.56
CA ARG A 328 -20.11 1.57 11.06
C ARG A 328 -18.74 1.58 10.43
N TRP A 329 -18.59 2.37 9.37
CA TRP A 329 -17.39 2.42 8.55
C TRP A 329 -16.93 3.87 8.36
N TYR A 330 -15.69 4.13 8.76
CA TYR A 330 -15.06 5.44 8.61
C TYR A 330 -14.28 5.50 7.31
N ASP A 331 -14.62 6.44 6.44
CA ASP A 331 -13.86 6.74 5.24
C ASP A 331 -12.56 7.47 5.61
N CYS A 332 -11.45 6.78 5.56
CA CYS A 332 -10.15 7.33 5.92
C CYS A 332 -9.63 8.38 4.93
N THR A 333 -10.31 8.55 3.79
CA THR A 333 -9.97 9.54 2.75
C THR A 333 -10.71 10.85 2.94
N THR A 334 -12.01 10.79 3.23
CA THR A 334 -12.89 11.97 3.33
C THR A 334 -13.26 12.32 4.76
N GLY A 335 -13.05 11.40 5.70
CA GLY A 335 -13.49 11.56 7.10
C GLY A 335 -14.98 11.32 7.31
N ALA A 336 -15.71 10.82 6.32
CA ALA A 336 -17.13 10.49 6.44
C ALA A 336 -17.34 9.21 7.27
N MET A 337 -18.54 9.08 7.85
CA MET A 337 -18.95 7.86 8.57
C MET A 337 -20.20 7.30 7.90
N TYR A 338 -20.17 6.02 7.57
CA TYR A 338 -21.27 5.30 6.94
C TYR A 338 -21.85 4.25 7.87
N GLU A 339 -23.18 4.19 7.93
CA GLU A 339 -23.89 3.08 8.56
C GLU A 339 -23.87 1.88 7.61
N GLY A 340 -23.59 0.69 8.13
CA GLY A 340 -23.56 -0.54 7.35
C GLY A 340 -24.93 -1.16 7.09
N GLY A 341 -24.91 -2.38 6.51
CA GLY A 341 -26.10 -3.10 6.06
C GLY A 341 -26.71 -2.54 4.76
N ARG A 342 -25.98 -1.72 4.01
CA ARG A 342 -26.48 -1.07 2.79
C ARG A 342 -25.39 -0.81 1.77
N THR A 343 -25.82 -0.53 0.54
CA THR A 343 -24.96 -0.09 -0.55
C THR A 343 -25.10 1.41 -0.74
N GLU A 344 -23.96 2.10 -0.86
CA GLU A 344 -23.89 3.54 -1.17
C GLU A 344 -23.22 3.73 -2.53
N GLU A 345 -23.64 4.79 -3.24
CA GLU A 345 -22.91 5.30 -4.41
C GLU A 345 -22.14 6.55 -3.97
N LEU A 346 -20.82 6.44 -4.00
CA LEU A 346 -19.90 7.46 -3.53
C LEU A 346 -19.03 7.97 -4.69
N HIS A 347 -18.52 9.20 -4.56
CA HIS A 347 -17.83 9.88 -5.63
C HIS A 347 -16.50 10.44 -5.14
N TYR A 348 -15.41 10.14 -5.87
CA TYR A 348 -14.04 10.46 -5.49
C TYR A 348 -13.32 11.23 -6.57
N THR A 349 -12.57 12.27 -6.17
CA THR A 349 -11.62 12.97 -7.05
C THR A 349 -10.41 12.08 -7.32
N LEU A 350 -9.57 12.46 -8.27
CA LEU A 350 -8.32 11.72 -8.55
C LEU A 350 -7.37 11.67 -7.34
N SER A 351 -7.34 12.72 -6.52
CA SER A 351 -6.48 12.79 -5.33
C SER A 351 -6.98 11.93 -4.16
N GLU A 352 -8.16 11.35 -4.28
CA GLU A 352 -8.80 10.53 -3.25
C GLU A 352 -8.66 9.04 -3.58
N ASN A 353 -8.09 8.29 -2.64
CA ASN A 353 -7.96 6.83 -2.69
C ASN A 353 -8.92 6.24 -1.66
N PRO A 354 -10.13 5.76 -2.06
CA PRO A 354 -11.14 5.32 -1.11
C PRO A 354 -10.74 4.02 -0.38
N TRP A 355 -10.75 4.08 0.94
CA TRP A 355 -10.64 2.94 1.83
C TRP A 355 -11.33 3.25 3.17
N TYR A 356 -11.90 2.24 3.76
CA TYR A 356 -12.74 2.41 4.94
C TYR A 356 -12.24 1.55 6.08
N ALA A 357 -12.22 2.11 7.29
CA ALA A 357 -11.89 1.36 8.48
C ALA A 357 -13.14 1.12 9.32
N ARG A 358 -13.23 -0.07 9.90
CA ARG A 358 -14.30 -0.42 10.85
C ARG A 358 -14.28 0.55 12.03
N ALA A 359 -15.45 1.03 12.46
CA ALA A 359 -15.55 1.87 13.65
C ALA A 359 -14.92 1.15 14.86
N GLY A 360 -14.08 1.85 15.60
CA GLY A 360 -13.34 1.31 16.74
C GLY A 360 -12.01 0.67 16.39
N ALA A 361 -11.70 0.40 15.12
CA ALA A 361 -10.40 -0.14 14.74
C ALA A 361 -9.23 0.72 15.26
N ILE A 362 -8.13 0.07 15.57
CA ILE A 362 -6.86 0.73 15.94
C ILE A 362 -5.82 0.28 14.92
N LEU A 363 -5.38 1.20 14.08
CA LEU A 363 -4.45 0.89 13.00
C LEU A 363 -3.01 1.20 13.44
N PRO A 364 -2.14 0.18 13.53
CA PRO A 364 -0.72 0.39 13.75
C PRO A 364 -0.08 0.84 12.42
N MET A 365 0.65 1.95 12.48
CA MET A 365 1.23 2.57 11.29
C MET A 365 2.65 3.05 11.57
N ASN A 366 3.42 3.25 10.51
CA ASN A 366 4.69 3.98 10.58
C ASN A 366 4.44 5.49 10.50
N PRO A 367 5.36 6.32 11.02
CA PRO A 367 5.36 7.76 10.77
C PRO A 367 5.45 8.04 9.25
N GLN A 368 4.85 9.14 8.80
CA GLN A 368 4.95 9.57 7.40
C GLN A 368 6.38 9.87 6.91
N THR A 369 7.31 10.03 7.85
CA THR A 369 8.74 10.25 7.58
C THR A 369 9.51 8.97 7.26
N VAL A 370 8.89 7.79 7.38
CA VAL A 370 9.54 6.51 7.07
C VAL A 370 10.01 6.48 5.62
N LYS A 371 11.27 6.11 5.41
CA LYS A 371 11.89 6.02 4.09
C LYS A 371 12.31 4.60 3.73
N ASN A 372 12.54 3.76 4.74
CA ASN A 372 13.01 2.41 4.58
C ASN A 372 12.35 1.50 5.62
N LEU A 373 11.71 0.43 5.16
CA LEU A 373 10.99 -0.53 6.01
C LEU A 373 11.90 -1.57 6.69
N GLN A 374 13.19 -1.61 6.35
CA GLN A 374 14.18 -2.47 7.00
C GLN A 374 14.74 -1.84 8.29
N GLN A 375 14.52 -0.54 8.51
CA GLN A 375 14.96 0.14 9.71
C GLN A 375 13.94 -0.04 10.85
N PRO A 376 14.39 -0.24 12.09
CA PRO A 376 13.50 -0.25 13.25
C PRO A 376 12.71 1.06 13.34
N CYS A 377 11.46 0.96 13.73
CA CYS A 377 10.60 2.12 13.96
C CYS A 377 10.60 2.47 15.46
N ASP A 378 11.32 3.53 15.83
CA ASP A 378 11.37 4.02 17.21
C ASP A 378 10.05 4.67 17.66
N THR A 379 9.23 5.11 16.70
CA THR A 379 7.92 5.70 16.95
C THR A 379 6.85 4.88 16.23
N LEU A 380 5.92 4.30 16.97
CA LEU A 380 4.73 3.65 16.40
C LEU A 380 3.59 4.64 16.34
N VAL A 381 2.97 4.79 15.17
CA VAL A 381 1.73 5.55 15.01
C VAL A 381 0.55 4.65 15.28
N LEU A 382 -0.36 5.07 16.15
CA LEU A 382 -1.62 4.39 16.43
C LEU A 382 -2.77 5.31 16.04
N THR A 383 -3.52 4.92 15.01
CA THR A 383 -4.70 5.67 14.55
C THR A 383 -5.96 5.01 15.10
N PHE A 384 -6.69 5.74 15.96
CA PHE A 384 -7.88 5.27 16.66
C PHE A 384 -9.14 5.68 15.91
N ILE A 385 -9.71 4.78 15.12
CA ILE A 385 -10.88 5.05 14.29
C ILE A 385 -12.09 5.37 15.16
N PRO A 386 -12.85 6.46 14.87
CA PRO A 386 -13.97 6.88 15.69
C PRO A 386 -15.17 5.91 15.63
N GLY A 387 -16.17 6.13 16.48
CA GLY A 387 -17.50 5.53 16.38
C GLY A 387 -17.74 4.31 17.27
N ALA A 388 -16.72 3.65 17.81
CA ALA A 388 -16.84 2.54 18.77
C ALA A 388 -15.60 2.40 19.64
N ASP A 389 -15.70 1.63 20.71
CA ASP A 389 -14.54 1.09 21.44
C ASP A 389 -13.78 0.11 20.57
N GLY A 390 -12.53 -0.16 20.92
CA GLY A 390 -11.73 -1.07 20.12
C GLY A 390 -10.50 -1.63 20.80
N GLU A 391 -9.96 -2.67 20.18
CA GLU A 391 -8.69 -3.25 20.59
C GLU A 391 -7.85 -3.73 19.40
N LEU A 392 -6.55 -3.78 19.61
CA LEU A 392 -5.55 -4.28 18.68
C LEU A 392 -4.59 -5.17 19.47
N VAL A 393 -4.17 -6.27 18.87
CA VAL A 393 -2.96 -7.00 19.28
C VAL A 393 -1.90 -6.77 18.22
N HIS A 394 -0.95 -5.87 18.51
CA HIS A 394 0.14 -5.55 17.61
C HIS A 394 1.25 -6.60 17.72
N TYR A 395 1.59 -7.23 16.59
CA TYR A 395 2.62 -8.25 16.48
C TYR A 395 3.92 -7.65 15.93
N GLU A 396 5.04 -8.11 16.46
CA GLU A 396 6.39 -7.74 16.01
C GLU A 396 7.36 -8.92 16.15
N ASP A 397 8.30 -9.01 15.20
CA ASP A 397 9.47 -9.88 15.26
C ASP A 397 10.67 -9.17 14.62
N ASP A 398 11.79 -9.87 14.38
CA ASP A 398 12.99 -9.28 13.79
C ASP A 398 12.89 -9.00 12.27
N GLY A 399 11.79 -9.41 11.62
CA GLY A 399 11.52 -9.18 10.20
C GLY A 399 12.33 -10.05 9.23
N VAL A 400 13.32 -10.82 9.68
CA VAL A 400 14.29 -11.49 8.80
C VAL A 400 14.54 -12.96 9.12
N SER A 401 14.55 -13.36 10.41
CA SER A 401 14.90 -14.74 10.79
C SER A 401 13.72 -15.71 10.69
N GLN A 402 14.02 -17.00 10.67
CA GLN A 402 13.03 -18.07 10.76
C GLN A 402 12.43 -18.24 12.18
N GLN A 403 12.86 -17.44 13.15
CA GLN A 403 12.42 -17.57 14.55
C GLN A 403 11.04 -16.93 14.81
N TYR A 404 10.36 -16.38 13.82
CA TYR A 404 9.05 -15.73 13.93
C TYR A 404 7.95 -16.58 14.60
N ALA A 405 8.12 -17.91 14.63
CA ALA A 405 7.19 -18.82 15.30
C ALA A 405 7.34 -18.82 16.82
N THR A 406 8.53 -18.51 17.36
CA THR A 406 8.88 -18.65 18.78
C THR A 406 9.47 -17.39 19.40
N ALA A 407 10.14 -16.54 18.62
CA ALA A 407 10.77 -15.30 19.05
C ALA A 407 10.04 -14.09 18.45
N TYR A 408 8.98 -13.67 19.10
CA TYR A 408 8.16 -12.52 18.71
C TYR A 408 7.61 -11.80 19.93
N ALA A 409 7.06 -10.63 19.71
CA ALA A 409 6.39 -9.87 20.75
C ALA A 409 4.98 -9.47 20.32
N THR A 410 4.09 -9.31 21.30
CA THR A 410 2.75 -8.77 21.10
C THR A 410 2.48 -7.65 22.09
N THR A 411 1.83 -6.60 21.63
CA THR A 411 1.40 -5.46 22.45
C THR A 411 -0.10 -5.24 22.27
N LYS A 412 -0.88 -5.38 23.35
CA LYS A 412 -2.31 -5.09 23.31
C LYS A 412 -2.52 -3.57 23.44
N VAL A 413 -3.34 -3.02 22.56
CA VAL A 413 -3.79 -1.62 22.62
C VAL A 413 -5.31 -1.60 22.72
N THR A 414 -5.85 -0.73 23.56
CA THR A 414 -7.32 -0.59 23.70
C THR A 414 -7.71 0.87 23.63
N LYS A 415 -8.93 1.13 23.15
CA LYS A 415 -9.60 2.43 23.18
C LYS A 415 -10.98 2.27 23.79
N LYS A 416 -11.34 3.13 24.74
CA LYS A 416 -12.67 3.20 25.35
C LYS A 416 -13.15 4.65 25.47
N GLN A 417 -14.44 4.85 25.20
CA GLN A 417 -15.12 6.13 25.39
C GLN A 417 -16.14 6.00 26.53
N GLU A 418 -15.96 6.78 27.59
CA GLU A 418 -16.86 6.81 28.74
C GLU A 418 -17.27 8.27 29.02
N GLY A 419 -18.49 8.62 28.64
CA GLY A 419 -18.99 10.01 28.74
C GLY A 419 -18.07 10.97 27.96
N ASN A 420 -17.57 11.97 28.65
CA ASN A 420 -16.68 13.00 28.07
C ASN A 420 -15.20 12.61 28.08
N THR A 421 -14.88 11.34 28.32
CA THR A 421 -13.49 10.88 28.43
C THR A 421 -13.21 9.77 27.43
N LEU A 422 -12.17 9.95 26.61
CA LEU A 422 -11.61 8.91 25.76
C LEU A 422 -10.28 8.44 26.36
N ARG A 423 -10.19 7.13 26.59
CA ARG A 423 -9.03 6.48 27.17
C ARG A 423 -8.39 5.52 26.17
N ALA A 424 -7.11 5.70 25.87
CA ALA A 424 -6.31 4.79 25.08
C ALA A 424 -5.20 4.19 25.95
N VAL A 425 -5.04 2.87 25.92
CA VAL A 425 -4.04 2.16 26.75
C VAL A 425 -3.21 1.24 25.86
N VAL A 426 -1.89 1.39 25.93
CA VAL A 426 -0.91 0.44 25.41
C VAL A 426 -0.47 -0.41 26.58
N ALA A 427 -0.80 -1.71 26.55
CA ALA A 427 -0.42 -2.63 27.61
C ALA A 427 1.08 -2.98 27.54
N PRO A 428 1.66 -3.53 28.64
CA PRO A 428 3.01 -4.07 28.60
C PRO A 428 3.20 -5.08 27.50
N ARG A 429 4.31 -4.96 26.75
CA ARG A 429 4.70 -5.91 25.71
C ARG A 429 4.89 -7.31 26.29
N LYS A 430 4.36 -8.31 25.62
CA LYS A 430 4.54 -9.74 25.92
C LYS A 430 5.50 -10.36 24.91
N GLY A 431 6.49 -11.12 25.37
CA GLY A 431 7.48 -11.74 24.50
C GLY A 431 8.63 -10.78 24.13
N THR A 432 9.57 -11.30 23.35
CA THR A 432 10.73 -10.57 22.87
C THR A 432 11.33 -11.22 21.62
N TYR A 433 12.12 -10.48 20.88
CA TYR A 433 12.84 -10.93 19.68
C TYR A 433 14.17 -10.18 19.56
N ALA A 434 15.05 -10.63 18.67
CA ALA A 434 16.35 -9.97 18.44
C ALA A 434 16.15 -8.55 17.90
N GLY A 435 16.68 -7.54 18.60
CA GLY A 435 16.51 -6.13 18.24
C GLY A 435 15.21 -5.50 18.75
N ALA A 436 14.41 -6.17 19.57
CA ALA A 436 13.21 -5.61 20.17
C ALA A 436 13.54 -4.33 20.99
N PRO A 437 12.86 -3.20 20.75
CA PRO A 437 13.16 -1.97 21.47
C PRO A 437 12.79 -2.07 22.95
N ASN A 438 13.63 -1.57 23.84
CA ASN A 438 13.32 -1.54 25.28
C ASN A 438 12.37 -0.39 25.65
N SER A 439 12.38 0.67 24.85
CA SER A 439 11.49 1.83 24.98
C SER A 439 11.01 2.30 23.62
N ARG A 440 9.82 2.91 23.56
CA ARG A 440 9.20 3.36 22.32
C ARG A 440 8.40 4.64 22.55
N SER A 441 8.43 5.54 21.57
CA SER A 441 7.52 6.67 21.48
C SER A 441 6.26 6.29 20.71
N TYR A 442 5.17 6.97 20.99
CA TYR A 442 3.91 6.79 20.25
C TYR A 442 3.43 8.13 19.71
N GLU A 443 2.92 8.09 18.48
CA GLU A 443 2.10 9.14 17.90
C GLU A 443 0.67 8.62 17.84
N MET A 444 -0.22 9.13 18.69
CA MET A 444 -1.60 8.67 18.80
C MET A 444 -2.53 9.66 18.14
N ARG A 445 -3.22 9.23 17.08
CA ARG A 445 -4.12 10.03 16.24
C ARG A 445 -5.58 9.64 16.50
N PHE A 446 -6.43 10.63 16.71
CA PHE A 446 -7.85 10.43 16.95
C PHE A 446 -8.66 11.21 15.90
N PRO A 447 -8.81 10.68 14.64
CA PRO A 447 -9.49 11.38 13.55
C PRO A 447 -10.97 11.66 13.87
N ALA A 448 -11.51 12.70 13.23
CA ALA A 448 -12.89 13.18 13.42
C ALA A 448 -13.27 13.30 14.89
N THR A 449 -12.38 13.92 15.68
CA THR A 449 -12.56 14.13 17.12
C THR A 449 -12.33 15.59 17.44
N PHE A 450 -13.19 16.20 18.25
CA PHE A 450 -13.00 17.60 18.69
C PHE A 450 -11.69 17.78 19.47
N PRO A 451 -11.14 19.01 19.54
CA PRO A 451 -10.02 19.29 20.43
C PRO A 451 -10.40 18.98 21.88
N PRO A 452 -9.59 18.19 22.60
CA PRO A 452 -9.84 17.92 24.00
C PRO A 452 -9.56 19.15 24.86
N LYS A 453 -10.25 19.25 25.98
CA LYS A 453 -10.04 20.25 27.02
C LYS A 453 -8.71 20.01 27.75
N THR A 454 -8.41 18.75 28.03
CA THR A 454 -7.15 18.31 28.61
C THR A 454 -6.69 17.00 27.98
N VAL A 455 -5.37 16.81 27.90
CA VAL A 455 -4.72 15.57 27.51
C VAL A 455 -3.76 15.15 28.61
N GLN A 456 -3.90 13.92 29.10
CA GLN A 456 -3.02 13.35 30.10
C GLN A 456 -2.31 12.11 29.55
N VAL A 457 -1.04 11.96 29.90
CA VAL A 457 -0.23 10.75 29.66
C VAL A 457 0.22 10.21 31.01
N ASN A 458 -0.20 8.98 31.34
CA ASN A 458 0.05 8.33 32.65
C ASN A 458 -0.35 9.25 33.85
N GLY A 459 -1.51 9.92 33.76
CA GLY A 459 -2.03 10.80 34.79
C GLY A 459 -1.39 12.20 34.85
N ARG A 460 -0.39 12.47 34.02
CA ARG A 460 0.22 13.80 33.91
C ARG A 460 -0.35 14.57 32.73
N GLU A 461 -0.86 15.76 32.94
CA GLU A 461 -1.31 16.64 31.88
C GLU A 461 -0.14 17.11 31.01
N ILE A 462 -0.32 17.08 29.69
CA ILE A 462 0.63 17.54 28.69
C ILE A 462 0.08 18.75 27.94
N PRO A 463 0.95 19.76 27.58
CA PRO A 463 0.48 20.98 26.96
C PRO A 463 0.19 20.82 25.47
N TYR A 464 -0.75 21.65 24.99
CA TYR A 464 -0.96 21.88 23.56
C TYR A 464 0.23 22.65 22.96
N ALA A 465 0.62 22.27 21.74
CA ALA A 465 1.56 23.02 20.93
C ALA A 465 1.19 22.94 19.45
N ARG A 466 1.22 24.08 18.75
CA ARG A 466 0.98 24.11 17.29
C ARG A 466 2.02 23.28 16.52
N PHE A 467 3.26 23.29 16.99
CA PHE A 467 4.38 22.47 16.47
C PHE A 467 4.90 21.59 17.60
N PRO A 468 4.31 20.41 17.79
CA PRO A 468 4.54 19.59 18.97
C PRO A 468 5.92 18.93 18.97
N LYS A 469 6.40 18.67 20.18
CA LYS A 469 7.51 17.77 20.49
C LYS A 469 6.97 16.57 21.27
N ALA A 470 7.82 15.60 21.57
CA ALA A 470 7.52 14.57 22.54
C ALA A 470 7.03 15.18 23.87
N GLY A 471 6.04 14.57 24.50
CA GLY A 471 5.37 15.09 25.70
C GLY A 471 4.39 16.23 25.43
N GLN A 472 3.95 16.44 24.21
CA GLN A 472 2.98 17.48 23.81
C GLN A 472 1.89 16.89 22.90
N TRP A 473 0.81 17.64 22.73
CA TRP A 473 -0.22 17.30 21.75
C TRP A 473 -0.53 18.49 20.83
N THR A 474 -1.08 18.20 19.68
CA THR A 474 -1.55 19.19 18.70
C THR A 474 -2.91 18.82 18.16
N TYR A 475 -3.47 19.69 17.33
CA TYR A 475 -4.67 19.41 16.58
C TYR A 475 -4.39 19.47 15.08
N ASP A 476 -4.54 18.35 14.40
CA ASP A 476 -4.46 18.31 12.93
C ASP A 476 -5.81 18.76 12.36
N ALA A 477 -5.85 19.98 11.85
CA ALA A 477 -7.07 20.57 11.30
C ALA A 477 -7.48 19.99 9.94
N TYR A 478 -6.59 19.28 9.24
CA TYR A 478 -6.89 18.65 7.95
C TYR A 478 -7.55 17.29 8.09
N THR A 479 -7.27 16.59 9.17
CA THR A 479 -7.93 15.32 9.52
C THR A 479 -8.93 15.47 10.68
N LEU A 480 -9.03 16.69 11.23
CA LEU A 480 -9.84 17.03 12.40
C LEU A 480 -9.53 16.09 13.57
N ALA A 481 -8.25 15.99 13.91
CA ALA A 481 -7.75 15.01 14.86
C ALA A 481 -6.86 15.62 15.95
N PRO A 482 -7.13 15.37 17.24
CA PRO A 482 -6.08 15.45 18.26
C PRO A 482 -4.96 14.45 17.93
N VAL A 483 -3.72 14.89 18.04
CA VAL A 483 -2.52 14.06 17.87
C VAL A 483 -1.63 14.21 19.09
N VAL A 484 -1.38 13.10 19.77
CA VAL A 484 -0.58 13.05 21.00
C VAL A 484 0.78 12.44 20.70
N TYR A 485 1.85 13.17 21.03
CA TYR A 485 3.23 12.69 20.89
C TYR A 485 3.78 12.36 22.28
N THR A 486 3.96 11.08 22.57
CA THR A 486 4.47 10.66 23.88
C THR A 486 5.98 10.75 23.93
N ASP A 487 6.53 10.95 25.13
CA ASP A 487 7.93 10.62 25.38
C ASP A 487 8.14 9.11 25.17
N ALA A 488 9.41 8.70 24.96
CA ALA A 488 9.75 7.30 24.92
C ALA A 488 9.47 6.65 26.29
N ALA A 489 8.61 5.64 26.27
CA ALA A 489 8.20 4.87 27.46
C ALA A 489 8.76 3.45 27.42
N PRO A 490 9.12 2.86 28.58
CA PRO A 490 9.51 1.45 28.63
C PRO A 490 8.42 0.54 28.09
N CYS A 491 8.79 -0.41 27.20
CA CYS A 491 7.83 -1.32 26.58
C CYS A 491 7.24 -2.37 27.54
N ASP A 492 7.86 -2.58 28.69
CA ASP A 492 7.41 -3.50 29.76
C ASP A 492 6.42 -2.88 30.75
N ARG A 493 6.03 -1.61 30.54
CA ARG A 493 5.07 -0.89 31.38
C ARG A 493 3.89 -0.40 30.54
N PRO A 494 2.70 -0.24 31.16
CA PRO A 494 1.57 0.33 30.46
C PRO A 494 1.80 1.81 30.17
N LEU A 495 1.27 2.29 29.03
CA LEU A 495 1.16 3.69 28.72
C LEU A 495 -0.32 4.01 28.50
N GLU A 496 -0.81 5.02 29.23
CA GLU A 496 -2.19 5.47 29.15
C GLU A 496 -2.26 6.91 28.65
N VAL A 497 -3.14 7.15 27.70
CA VAL A 497 -3.50 8.49 27.21
C VAL A 497 -4.98 8.72 27.46
N VAL A 498 -5.30 9.85 28.12
CA VAL A 498 -6.67 10.23 28.44
C VAL A 498 -6.95 11.61 27.84
N LEU A 499 -7.98 11.68 27.00
CA LEU A 499 -8.52 12.91 26.43
C LEU A 499 -9.85 13.23 27.15
N THR A 500 -9.97 14.43 27.70
CA THR A 500 -11.21 14.90 28.34
C THR A 500 -11.81 16.02 27.50
N PHE A 501 -13.08 15.90 27.17
CA PHE A 501 -13.83 16.84 26.33
C PHE A 501 -14.80 17.67 27.15
N ASP A 502 -15.34 18.73 26.56
CA ASP A 502 -16.52 19.39 27.07
C ASP A 502 -17.81 18.68 26.58
N ASP A 503 -18.94 19.05 27.15
CA ASP A 503 -20.23 18.41 26.86
C ASP A 503 -20.65 18.62 25.40
N HIS A 504 -20.30 19.75 24.79
CA HIS A 504 -20.58 20.04 23.39
C HIS A 504 -19.82 19.08 22.48
N ALA A 505 -18.50 18.93 22.66
CA ALA A 505 -17.65 18.05 21.87
C ALA A 505 -18.13 16.59 21.94
N ALA A 506 -18.51 16.11 23.12
CA ALA A 506 -19.02 14.75 23.29
C ALA A 506 -20.38 14.52 22.58
N ALA A 507 -21.24 15.55 22.57
CA ALA A 507 -22.59 15.47 21.97
C ALA A 507 -22.58 15.64 20.44
N HIS A 508 -21.56 16.34 19.87
CA HIS A 508 -21.56 16.81 18.47
C HIS A 508 -20.46 16.22 17.60
N GLN A 509 -19.81 15.13 18.02
CA GLN A 509 -18.73 14.50 17.23
C GLN A 509 -19.11 14.23 15.77
N ALA A 510 -20.37 13.88 15.51
CA ALA A 510 -20.87 13.63 14.15
C ALA A 510 -20.76 14.86 13.21
N ASP A 511 -20.70 16.08 13.75
CA ASP A 511 -20.58 17.30 12.96
C ASP A 511 -19.23 17.39 12.24
N LEU A 512 -18.24 16.61 12.65
CA LEU A 512 -16.92 16.54 12.04
C LEU A 512 -16.87 15.60 10.83
N TYR A 513 -17.81 14.66 10.73
CA TYR A 513 -17.76 13.65 9.67
C TYR A 513 -17.87 14.28 8.27
N GLY A 514 -16.98 13.87 7.36
CA GLY A 514 -16.91 14.34 6.00
C GLY A 514 -16.30 15.73 5.79
N LYS A 515 -16.07 16.52 6.85
CA LYS A 515 -15.57 17.90 6.71
C LYS A 515 -14.14 17.95 6.17
N SER A 516 -13.27 17.03 6.59
CA SER A 516 -11.89 16.96 6.09
C SER A 516 -11.82 16.76 4.58
N GLY A 517 -12.69 15.90 4.03
CA GLY A 517 -12.78 15.69 2.58
C GLY A 517 -13.20 16.95 1.83
N VAL A 518 -14.22 17.65 2.34
CA VAL A 518 -14.67 18.92 1.73
C VAL A 518 -13.60 19.98 1.78
N PHE A 519 -12.88 20.13 2.89
CA PHE A 519 -11.78 21.08 3.01
C PHE A 519 -10.68 20.79 1.99
N LYS A 520 -10.28 19.53 1.85
CA LYS A 520 -9.29 19.11 0.87
C LYS A 520 -9.73 19.43 -0.56
N ARG A 521 -10.95 19.03 -0.94
CA ARG A 521 -11.50 19.28 -2.27
C ARG A 521 -11.57 20.79 -2.58
N CYS A 522 -11.95 21.59 -1.60
CA CYS A 522 -11.98 23.05 -1.78
C CYS A 522 -10.56 23.62 -2.02
N ILE A 523 -9.56 23.12 -1.30
CA ILE A 523 -8.17 23.54 -1.50
C ILE A 523 -7.68 23.10 -2.88
N ASP A 524 -7.94 21.87 -3.30
CA ASP A 524 -7.54 21.32 -4.60
C ASP A 524 -8.15 22.12 -5.77
N LEU A 525 -9.38 22.60 -5.65
CA LEU A 525 -10.04 23.43 -6.66
C LEU A 525 -9.51 24.88 -6.74
N THR A 526 -8.67 25.32 -5.81
CA THR A 526 -8.21 26.71 -5.74
C THR A 526 -7.49 27.17 -7.01
N VAL A 527 -6.63 26.33 -7.57
CA VAL A 527 -5.86 26.65 -8.79
C VAL A 527 -6.80 26.78 -9.99
N GLU A 528 -7.73 25.84 -10.11
CA GLU A 528 -8.71 25.85 -11.21
C GLU A 528 -9.64 27.08 -11.12
N PHE A 529 -10.11 27.42 -9.91
CA PHE A 529 -10.93 28.61 -9.71
C PHE A 529 -10.21 29.90 -10.14
N LYS A 530 -8.92 30.04 -9.81
CA LYS A 530 -8.11 31.16 -10.26
C LYS A 530 -7.97 31.22 -11.79
N THR A 531 -7.77 30.05 -12.41
CA THR A 531 -7.66 29.91 -13.85
C THR A 531 -8.95 30.37 -14.54
N GLU A 532 -10.10 29.94 -14.05
CA GLU A 532 -11.43 30.36 -14.52
C GLU A 532 -11.63 31.88 -14.42
N GLN A 533 -11.09 32.49 -13.36
CA GLN A 533 -11.12 33.96 -13.22
C GLN A 533 -10.09 34.69 -14.11
N GLY A 534 -9.27 33.96 -14.89
CA GLY A 534 -8.20 34.55 -15.70
C GLY A 534 -7.06 35.16 -14.87
N LYS A 535 -6.79 34.61 -13.64
CA LYS A 535 -5.84 35.18 -12.70
C LYS A 535 -4.87 34.11 -12.18
N THR A 536 -3.59 34.45 -12.22
CA THR A 536 -2.50 33.65 -11.68
C THR A 536 -2.04 34.13 -10.31
N GLU A 537 -2.55 35.28 -9.86
CA GLU A 537 -2.17 35.93 -8.60
C GLU A 537 -2.73 35.18 -7.36
N PRO A 538 -1.99 35.11 -6.25
CA PRO A 538 -2.45 34.42 -5.06
C PRO A 538 -3.69 35.08 -4.44
N TYR A 539 -4.65 34.31 -4.04
CA TYR A 539 -5.85 34.44 -3.19
C TYR A 539 -6.65 35.75 -3.21
N LEU A 540 -6.03 36.90 -3.47
CA LEU A 540 -6.57 38.25 -3.31
C LEU A 540 -7.81 38.58 -4.16
N MET A 541 -8.22 37.65 -5.04
CA MET A 541 -9.34 37.91 -5.96
C MET A 541 -10.33 36.75 -6.02
N LEU A 542 -10.17 35.75 -5.19
CA LEU A 542 -11.21 34.73 -5.01
C LEU A 542 -12.36 35.29 -4.16
N PRO A 543 -13.60 34.83 -4.38
CA PRO A 543 -14.72 35.23 -3.52
C PRO A 543 -14.41 35.01 -2.05
N LYS A 544 -14.84 35.96 -1.21
CA LYS A 544 -14.65 35.86 0.25
C LYS A 544 -15.25 34.59 0.81
N GLU A 545 -16.39 34.16 0.28
CA GLU A 545 -17.10 32.95 0.66
C GLU A 545 -16.22 31.71 0.38
N TYR A 546 -15.54 31.69 -0.77
CA TYR A 546 -14.61 30.61 -1.12
C TYR A 546 -13.39 30.59 -0.18
N LEU A 547 -12.80 31.76 0.07
CA LEU A 547 -11.65 31.86 0.99
C LEU A 547 -12.02 31.41 2.39
N ASN A 548 -13.20 31.76 2.89
CA ASN A 548 -13.66 31.33 4.19
C ASN A 548 -13.86 29.79 4.29
N VAL A 549 -14.24 29.14 3.20
CA VAL A 549 -14.35 27.67 3.15
C VAL A 549 -12.98 27.01 3.04
N SER A 550 -12.17 27.44 2.06
CA SER A 550 -10.84 26.84 1.80
C SER A 550 -9.84 27.08 2.94
N GLN A 551 -9.97 28.17 3.68
CA GLN A 551 -9.09 28.51 4.80
C GLN A 551 -9.60 28.00 6.17
N CYS A 552 -10.76 27.34 6.22
CA CYS A 552 -11.32 26.83 7.47
C CYS A 552 -10.32 25.97 8.27
N PRO A 553 -9.55 25.04 7.64
CA PRO A 553 -8.52 24.30 8.38
C PRO A 553 -7.44 25.20 9.00
N ASN A 554 -7.05 26.29 8.31
CA ASN A 554 -6.07 27.22 8.86
C ASN A 554 -6.61 27.99 10.07
N PHE A 555 -7.88 28.38 10.07
CA PHE A 555 -8.53 29.02 11.22
C PHE A 555 -8.59 28.05 12.41
N ILE A 556 -8.92 26.78 12.16
CA ILE A 556 -8.93 25.72 13.18
C ILE A 556 -7.52 25.49 13.73
N LEU A 557 -6.50 25.49 12.88
CA LEU A 557 -5.11 25.31 13.28
C LEU A 557 -4.59 26.48 14.15
N GLU A 558 -5.07 27.72 13.88
CA GLU A 558 -4.73 28.91 14.67
C GLU A 558 -5.35 28.85 16.07
N ASP A 559 -6.61 28.44 16.17
CA ASP A 559 -7.34 28.35 17.43
C ASP A 559 -8.32 27.15 17.42
N PRO A 560 -7.84 25.95 17.72
CA PRO A 560 -8.70 24.75 17.77
C PRO A 560 -9.87 24.86 18.76
N GLY A 561 -9.71 25.64 19.82
CA GLY A 561 -10.76 25.81 20.83
C GLY A 561 -12.04 26.48 20.29
N ARG A 562 -11.97 27.13 19.11
CA ARG A 562 -13.11 27.78 18.45
C ARG A 562 -13.69 26.97 17.30
N ILE A 563 -13.33 25.69 17.15
CA ILE A 563 -13.72 24.83 16.02
C ILE A 563 -15.23 24.83 15.75
N ALA A 564 -16.06 24.75 16.79
CA ALA A 564 -17.52 24.77 16.64
C ALA A 564 -18.01 26.05 15.93
N GLY A 565 -17.43 27.22 16.28
CA GLY A 565 -17.74 28.48 15.62
C GLY A 565 -17.26 28.51 14.16
N TYR A 566 -16.09 27.94 13.87
CA TYR A 566 -15.56 27.86 12.50
C TYR A 566 -16.39 26.92 11.63
N LEU A 567 -16.85 25.78 12.15
CA LEU A 567 -17.72 24.87 11.43
C LEU A 567 -19.09 25.47 11.15
N ALA A 568 -19.69 26.20 12.09
CA ALA A 568 -20.94 26.93 11.86
C ALA A 568 -20.77 28.02 10.80
N ALA A 569 -19.67 28.78 10.83
CA ALA A 569 -19.33 29.76 9.83
C ALA A 569 -19.06 29.11 8.45
N TYR A 570 -18.39 27.95 8.42
CA TYR A 570 -18.15 27.17 7.21
C TYR A 570 -19.46 26.81 6.50
N GLU A 571 -20.44 26.25 7.18
CA GLU A 571 -21.72 25.85 6.55
C GLU A 571 -22.45 27.05 5.94
N LYS A 572 -22.45 28.19 6.63
CA LYS A 572 -23.00 29.45 6.11
C LYS A 572 -22.24 29.94 4.86
N ASN A 573 -20.92 29.93 4.91
CA ASN A 573 -20.07 30.38 3.79
C ASN A 573 -20.17 29.42 2.60
N LYS A 574 -20.31 28.11 2.80
CA LYS A 574 -20.51 27.13 1.73
C LYS A 574 -21.78 27.39 0.95
N ALA A 575 -22.90 27.65 1.63
CA ALA A 575 -24.16 27.99 0.98
C ALA A 575 -24.03 29.31 0.17
N ALA A 576 -23.48 30.36 0.76
CA ALA A 576 -23.26 31.64 0.11
C ALA A 576 -22.26 31.55 -1.08
N LEU A 577 -21.28 30.65 -1.02
CA LEU A 577 -20.34 30.39 -2.10
C LEU A 577 -21.06 29.97 -3.38
N PHE A 578 -22.01 29.05 -3.29
CA PHE A 578 -22.76 28.60 -4.46
C PHE A 578 -23.60 29.72 -5.08
N GLU A 579 -24.25 30.54 -4.26
CA GLU A 579 -24.98 31.70 -4.74
C GLU A 579 -24.08 32.74 -5.42
N THR A 580 -22.91 32.99 -4.82
CA THR A 580 -21.94 33.95 -5.36
C THR A 580 -21.38 33.45 -6.69
N THR A 581 -20.97 32.20 -6.79
CA THR A 581 -20.43 31.64 -8.02
C THR A 581 -21.45 31.57 -9.16
N ASP A 582 -22.72 31.31 -8.87
CA ASP A 582 -23.80 31.32 -9.88
C ASP A 582 -23.96 32.69 -10.54
N LYS A 583 -23.77 33.75 -9.78
CA LYS A 583 -23.86 35.15 -10.29
C LYS A 583 -22.60 35.58 -11.04
N MET A 584 -21.50 34.84 -10.97
CA MET A 584 -20.24 35.17 -11.65
C MET A 584 -20.31 34.75 -13.11
N THR A 585 -20.41 35.75 -14.03
CA THR A 585 -20.44 35.50 -15.47
C THR A 585 -19.09 35.12 -16.06
N ILE A 586 -18.01 35.39 -15.35
CA ILE A 586 -16.63 35.04 -15.73
C ILE A 586 -16.31 33.56 -15.49
N ILE A 587 -17.09 32.87 -14.68
CA ILE A 587 -16.89 31.46 -14.32
C ILE A 587 -17.73 30.60 -15.26
N GLY A 588 -17.07 29.62 -15.90
CA GLY A 588 -17.72 28.68 -16.82
C GLY A 588 -18.71 27.73 -16.10
N GLU A 589 -19.78 27.34 -16.81
CA GLU A 589 -20.82 26.45 -16.24
C GLU A 589 -20.29 25.09 -15.83
N ASN A 590 -19.28 24.55 -16.51
CA ASN A 590 -18.66 23.27 -16.13
C ASN A 590 -17.95 23.39 -14.78
N PHE A 591 -17.23 24.49 -14.54
CA PHE A 591 -16.58 24.69 -13.24
C PHE A 591 -17.62 24.86 -12.11
N LYS A 592 -18.72 25.59 -12.35
CA LYS A 592 -19.81 25.72 -11.36
C LYS A 592 -20.40 24.37 -10.99
N LYS A 593 -20.62 23.49 -11.99
CA LYS A 593 -21.08 22.11 -11.78
C LYS A 593 -20.06 21.31 -10.98
N ARG A 594 -18.78 21.41 -11.33
CA ARG A 594 -17.67 20.75 -10.63
C ARG A 594 -17.58 21.18 -9.17
N LEU A 595 -17.59 22.48 -8.92
CA LEU A 595 -17.55 23.05 -7.57
C LEU A 595 -18.71 22.51 -6.70
N ARG A 596 -19.93 22.51 -7.25
CA ARG A 596 -21.11 21.96 -6.53
C ARG A 596 -20.99 20.47 -6.29
N ALA A 597 -20.57 19.68 -7.28
CA ALA A 597 -20.45 18.25 -7.17
C ALA A 597 -19.39 17.87 -6.13
N GLN A 598 -18.24 18.53 -6.15
CA GLN A 598 -17.12 18.18 -5.26
C GLN A 598 -17.31 18.70 -3.83
N ILE A 599 -17.77 19.94 -3.65
CA ILE A 599 -17.92 20.53 -2.31
C ILE A 599 -19.31 20.21 -1.71
N GLY A 600 -20.36 20.13 -2.52
CA GLY A 600 -21.73 19.85 -2.05
C GLY A 600 -22.02 18.37 -1.80
N GLY A 601 -21.30 17.48 -2.43
CA GLY A 601 -21.62 16.05 -2.50
C GLY A 601 -20.95 15.15 -1.45
N VAL A 602 -20.09 15.65 -0.58
CA VAL A 602 -19.53 14.85 0.54
C VAL A 602 -20.56 14.85 1.67
N LYS A 603 -21.07 13.67 1.99
CA LYS A 603 -22.04 13.45 3.07
C LYS A 603 -21.35 13.31 4.41
#